data_ae681dbf4fde24792f45bde1210a8b14
#
_entry.id   ae681dbf4fde24792f45bde1210a8b14
#
_cell.length_a   1.000
_cell.length_b   1.000
_cell.length_c   1.000
_cell.angle_alpha   90.00
_cell.angle_beta   90.00
_cell.angle_gamma   90.00
#
_symmetry.space_group_name_H-M   'P 1'
#
loop_
_entity.id
_entity.type
_entity.pdbx_description
1 polymer ?
#
loop_
_entity_poly.entity_id
_entity_poly.type
_entity_poly.pdbx_seq_one_letter_code
_entity_poly.pdbx_strand_id
1 'polypeptide(L)'
;MFLNKIQQRKSGVLLYGITPPKSQTPPEKVVEIAQRTLERLHNLDIDALVVYDVQDESARTTEERPFPFVTALDPFEFSVNHLHTLKISKIIYRPAGKFTKDELAAWLDGLHKHNFYPVFVGVPAPDFKVKTSLTEAYQIWSKNKGTSVIGAVTIPERHAVLKDEDIRIMDKMNSGVSFFVSQCVFDVDFAKKVIEDLSASCIMHGKELPTIIFTITACGSIKTLEFMEWLGIHIPDPLKSELKASENILAKSLEVCIEIAAELIKYCSSKSVPFGFNVESVAIRKEEIEASIFLTNKIGSMLKEAGIRK
;
A
#
# COMPACT_ATOMS: atom_id res chain seq x y z
N MET A 1 -9.23 10.00 -12.69
CA MET A 1 -8.07 9.15 -13.04
C MET A 1 -6.96 9.37 -12.02
N PHE A 2 -6.29 8.32 -11.57
CA PHE A 2 -5.25 8.32 -10.53
C PHE A 2 -4.18 9.42 -10.72
N LEU A 3 -3.50 9.43 -11.88
CA LEU A 3 -2.44 10.40 -12.19
C LEU A 3 -2.86 11.85 -11.90
N ASN A 4 -4.02 12.26 -12.38
CA ASN A 4 -4.51 13.63 -12.19
C ASN A 4 -4.76 13.96 -10.71
N LYS A 5 -5.27 13.00 -9.93
CA LYS A 5 -5.48 13.21 -8.49
C LYS A 5 -4.15 13.42 -7.77
N ILE A 6 -3.14 12.60 -8.08
CA ILE A 6 -1.81 12.73 -7.48
C ILE A 6 -1.14 14.06 -7.88
N GLN A 7 -1.11 14.39 -9.17
CA GLN A 7 -0.50 15.62 -9.66
C GLN A 7 -1.17 16.88 -9.11
N GLN A 8 -2.49 16.84 -8.90
CA GLN A 8 -3.27 17.95 -8.36
C GLN A 8 -3.44 17.87 -6.82
N ARG A 9 -2.81 16.91 -6.15
CA ARG A 9 -2.94 16.67 -4.71
C ARG A 9 -4.39 16.63 -4.23
N LYS A 10 -5.24 15.99 -5.01
CA LYS A 10 -6.67 15.84 -4.67
C LYS A 10 -6.86 14.69 -3.69
N SER A 11 -7.58 14.96 -2.62
CA SER A 11 -8.05 13.93 -1.68
C SER A 11 -9.06 12.97 -2.32
N GLY A 12 -9.31 11.85 -1.66
CA GLY A 12 -10.28 10.85 -2.10
C GLY A 12 -9.72 9.87 -3.13
N VAL A 13 -8.40 9.66 -3.17
CA VAL A 13 -7.80 8.52 -3.88
C VAL A 13 -8.25 7.24 -3.19
N LEU A 14 -8.75 6.28 -3.96
CA LEU A 14 -9.15 4.96 -3.48
C LEU A 14 -8.46 3.89 -4.30
N LEU A 15 -7.66 3.07 -3.64
CA LEU A 15 -6.90 1.99 -4.22
C LEU A 15 -7.39 0.65 -3.68
N TYR A 16 -7.13 -0.41 -4.42
CA TYR A 16 -7.28 -1.78 -3.95
C TYR A 16 -5.97 -2.55 -4.18
N GLY A 17 -5.52 -3.30 -3.17
CA GLY A 17 -4.26 -4.01 -3.20
C GLY A 17 -4.44 -5.51 -3.38
N ILE A 18 -3.63 -6.12 -4.25
CA ILE A 18 -3.57 -7.57 -4.44
C ILE A 18 -2.13 -8.06 -4.47
N THR A 19 -1.96 -9.33 -4.13
CA THR A 19 -0.73 -10.08 -4.34
C THR A 19 -0.93 -11.05 -5.50
N PRO A 20 -0.01 -11.13 -6.48
CA PRO A 20 -0.06 -12.14 -7.52
C PRO A 20 -0.08 -13.57 -6.97
N PRO A 21 -0.57 -14.56 -7.74
CA PRO A 21 -0.47 -15.96 -7.37
C PRO A 21 0.97 -16.39 -7.06
N LYS A 22 1.12 -17.46 -6.29
CA LYS A 22 2.43 -18.06 -5.99
C LYS A 22 3.11 -18.52 -7.28
N SER A 23 4.43 -18.38 -7.37
CA SER A 23 5.21 -18.73 -8.57
C SER A 23 5.07 -20.19 -9.01
N GLN A 24 4.81 -21.08 -8.05
CA GLN A 24 4.57 -22.51 -8.30
C GLN A 24 3.11 -22.87 -8.68
N THR A 25 2.23 -21.88 -8.81
CA THR A 25 0.82 -22.11 -9.18
C THR A 25 0.75 -22.57 -10.65
N PRO A 26 0.05 -23.70 -10.96
CA PRO A 26 -0.11 -24.14 -12.33
C PRO A 26 -0.72 -23.06 -13.24
N PRO A 27 -0.28 -22.95 -14.52
CA PRO A 27 -0.71 -21.87 -15.42
C PRO A 27 -2.24 -21.74 -15.57
N GLU A 28 -2.96 -22.85 -15.68
CA GLU A 28 -4.41 -22.86 -15.75
C GLU A 28 -5.07 -22.30 -14.49
N LYS A 29 -4.45 -22.54 -13.32
CA LYS A 29 -4.93 -22.00 -12.05
C LYS A 29 -4.61 -20.51 -11.91
N VAL A 30 -3.49 -20.04 -12.48
CA VAL A 30 -3.18 -18.61 -12.55
C VAL A 30 -4.25 -17.87 -13.36
N VAL A 31 -4.67 -18.42 -14.49
CA VAL A 31 -5.74 -17.86 -15.33
C VAL A 31 -7.06 -17.81 -14.55
N GLU A 32 -7.43 -18.87 -13.86
CA GLU A 32 -8.65 -18.92 -13.04
C GLU A 32 -8.64 -17.85 -11.92
N ILE A 33 -7.50 -17.71 -11.20
CA ILE A 33 -7.35 -16.71 -10.15
C ILE A 33 -7.44 -15.29 -10.74
N ALA A 34 -6.80 -15.04 -11.87
CA ALA A 34 -6.87 -13.76 -12.56
C ALA A 34 -8.30 -13.41 -12.97
N GLN A 35 -9.04 -14.38 -13.55
CA GLN A 35 -10.42 -14.19 -13.93
C GLN A 35 -11.30 -13.83 -12.74
N ARG A 36 -11.21 -14.57 -11.64
CA ARG A 36 -11.93 -14.24 -10.39
C ARG A 36 -11.57 -12.86 -9.85
N THR A 37 -10.30 -12.47 -9.97
CA THR A 37 -9.84 -11.14 -9.58
C THR A 37 -10.50 -10.06 -10.44
N LEU A 38 -10.51 -10.23 -11.75
CA LEU A 38 -11.18 -9.31 -12.68
C LEU A 38 -12.67 -9.16 -12.38
N GLU A 39 -13.37 -10.27 -12.12
CA GLU A 39 -14.79 -10.28 -11.77
C GLU A 39 -15.08 -9.48 -10.48
N ARG A 40 -14.25 -9.67 -9.44
CA ARG A 40 -14.37 -8.92 -8.18
C ARG A 40 -14.11 -7.42 -8.34
N LEU A 41 -13.13 -7.07 -9.16
CA LEU A 41 -12.74 -5.67 -9.37
C LEU A 41 -13.64 -4.91 -10.33
N HIS A 42 -14.42 -5.61 -11.15
CA HIS A 42 -15.27 -5.01 -12.21
C HIS A 42 -16.20 -3.92 -11.68
N ASN A 43 -16.76 -4.11 -10.50
CA ASN A 43 -17.74 -3.20 -9.90
C ASN A 43 -17.15 -2.27 -8.83
N LEU A 44 -15.81 -2.25 -8.65
CA LEU A 44 -15.19 -1.36 -7.70
C LEU A 44 -14.89 0.00 -8.33
N ASP A 45 -15.38 1.07 -7.71
CA ASP A 45 -15.06 2.46 -8.06
C ASP A 45 -13.71 2.86 -7.43
N ILE A 46 -12.60 2.32 -7.97
CA ILE A 46 -11.24 2.59 -7.51
C ILE A 46 -10.43 3.37 -8.56
N ASP A 47 -9.44 4.15 -8.10
CA ASP A 47 -8.59 4.96 -8.98
C ASP A 47 -7.42 4.15 -9.57
N ALA A 48 -6.91 3.18 -8.82
CA ALA A 48 -5.86 2.27 -9.29
C ALA A 48 -5.85 0.94 -8.51
N LEU A 49 -5.26 -0.08 -9.13
CA LEU A 49 -4.96 -1.36 -8.52
C LEU A 49 -3.49 -1.38 -8.07
N VAL A 50 -3.24 -1.67 -6.79
CA VAL A 50 -1.90 -1.94 -6.28
C VAL A 50 -1.58 -3.42 -6.47
N VAL A 51 -0.43 -3.72 -7.04
CA VAL A 51 0.05 -5.10 -7.21
C VAL A 51 1.40 -5.24 -6.51
N TYR A 52 1.41 -6.02 -5.43
CA TYR A 52 2.55 -6.15 -4.53
C TYR A 52 3.62 -7.11 -5.04
N ASP A 53 4.90 -6.71 -4.90
CA ASP A 53 6.05 -7.60 -4.98
C ASP A 53 6.41 -8.04 -3.55
N VAL A 54 5.95 -9.23 -3.16
CA VAL A 54 6.12 -9.74 -1.80
C VAL A 54 7.54 -10.24 -1.60
N GLN A 55 8.15 -9.82 -0.50
CA GLN A 55 9.51 -10.21 -0.12
C GLN A 55 9.50 -11.25 1.00
N ASP A 56 10.56 -12.05 1.07
CA ASP A 56 10.85 -12.85 2.24
C ASP A 56 11.43 -11.95 3.33
N GLU A 57 10.67 -11.76 4.39
CA GLU A 57 11.06 -10.96 5.55
C GLU A 57 11.48 -11.82 6.75
N SER A 58 11.66 -13.14 6.55
CA SER A 58 11.98 -14.08 7.65
C SER A 58 13.29 -13.73 8.36
N ALA A 59 14.23 -13.07 7.69
CA ALA A 59 15.49 -12.61 8.29
C ALA A 59 15.32 -11.34 9.17
N ARG A 60 14.15 -10.73 9.21
CA ARG A 60 13.90 -9.51 10.01
C ARG A 60 13.69 -9.79 11.49
N THR A 61 13.17 -10.95 11.83
CA THR A 61 12.87 -11.38 13.21
C THR A 61 13.25 -12.83 13.42
N THR A 62 13.50 -13.21 14.67
CA THR A 62 13.73 -14.61 15.07
C THR A 62 12.43 -15.38 15.30
N GLU A 63 11.28 -14.71 15.27
CA GLU A 63 9.97 -15.34 15.43
C GLU A 63 9.59 -16.16 14.20
N GLU A 64 8.97 -17.31 14.42
CA GLU A 64 8.50 -18.16 13.33
C GLU A 64 7.37 -17.47 12.55
N ARG A 65 7.49 -17.47 11.23
CA ARG A 65 6.47 -16.88 10.36
C ARG A 65 5.20 -17.73 10.37
N PRO A 66 4.02 -17.17 10.75
CA PRO A 66 2.76 -17.93 10.87
C PRO A 66 2.30 -18.62 9.59
N PHE A 67 2.64 -18.05 8.42
CA PHE A 67 2.41 -18.66 7.12
C PHE A 67 3.74 -18.78 6.36
N PRO A 68 4.15 -19.97 5.89
CA PRO A 68 5.39 -20.15 5.16
C PRO A 68 5.47 -19.20 3.96
N PHE A 69 6.65 -18.59 3.77
CA PHE A 69 6.89 -17.74 2.61
C PHE A 69 6.93 -18.59 1.34
N VAL A 70 6.24 -18.11 0.32
CA VAL A 70 6.32 -18.64 -1.05
C VAL A 70 6.37 -17.46 -1.99
N THR A 71 7.37 -17.42 -2.85
CA THR A 71 7.53 -16.40 -3.88
C THR A 71 6.28 -16.28 -4.75
N ALA A 72 5.82 -15.06 -4.99
CA ALA A 72 4.75 -14.78 -5.94
C ALA A 72 5.27 -14.64 -7.37
N LEU A 73 4.37 -14.66 -8.36
CA LEU A 73 4.68 -14.25 -9.73
C LEU A 73 5.10 -12.78 -9.74
N ASP A 74 5.92 -12.39 -10.71
CA ASP A 74 6.30 -10.99 -10.89
C ASP A 74 5.05 -10.12 -11.09
N PRO A 75 4.87 -9.04 -10.30
CA PRO A 75 3.64 -8.23 -10.34
C PRO A 75 3.46 -7.48 -11.66
N PHE A 76 4.53 -7.09 -12.33
CA PHE A 76 4.46 -6.44 -13.64
C PHE A 76 4.00 -7.43 -14.70
N GLU A 77 4.66 -8.58 -14.80
CA GLU A 77 4.32 -9.64 -15.75
C GLU A 77 2.89 -10.17 -15.53
N PHE A 78 2.50 -10.39 -14.29
CA PHE A 78 1.13 -10.78 -13.96
C PHE A 78 0.10 -9.74 -14.41
N SER A 79 0.41 -8.46 -14.21
CA SER A 79 -0.47 -7.36 -14.61
C SER A 79 -0.63 -7.25 -16.14
N VAL A 80 0.47 -7.42 -16.88
CA VAL A 80 0.48 -7.34 -18.34
C VAL A 80 -0.22 -8.56 -18.96
N ASN A 81 0.09 -9.76 -18.46
CA ASN A 81 -0.35 -11.00 -19.09
C ASN A 81 -1.78 -11.40 -18.69
N HIS A 82 -2.22 -11.06 -17.48
CA HIS A 82 -3.48 -11.59 -16.94
C HIS A 82 -4.50 -10.51 -16.53
N LEU A 83 -4.08 -9.25 -16.33
CA LEU A 83 -4.98 -8.16 -15.90
C LEU A 83 -5.09 -7.04 -16.94
N HIS A 84 -4.70 -7.28 -18.19
CA HIS A 84 -4.70 -6.27 -19.27
C HIS A 84 -6.12 -5.78 -19.66
N THR A 85 -7.15 -6.56 -19.42
CA THR A 85 -8.55 -6.17 -19.67
C THR A 85 -9.06 -5.14 -18.66
N LEU A 86 -8.45 -5.05 -17.48
CA LEU A 86 -8.80 -4.07 -16.46
C LEU A 86 -8.21 -2.71 -16.81
N LYS A 87 -9.08 -1.77 -17.23
CA LYS A 87 -8.69 -0.46 -17.80
C LYS A 87 -8.33 0.63 -16.76
N ILE A 88 -8.24 0.27 -15.49
CA ILE A 88 -7.76 1.18 -14.44
C ILE A 88 -6.23 1.20 -14.37
N SER A 89 -5.67 2.28 -13.81
CA SER A 89 -4.24 2.42 -13.53
C SER A 89 -3.74 1.29 -12.63
N LYS A 90 -2.47 0.90 -12.78
CA LYS A 90 -1.83 -0.07 -11.88
C LYS A 90 -0.62 0.55 -11.22
N ILE A 91 -0.45 0.28 -9.94
CA ILE A 91 0.69 0.69 -9.13
C ILE A 91 1.47 -0.59 -8.83
N ILE A 92 2.69 -0.69 -9.34
CA ILE A 92 3.51 -1.89 -9.22
C ILE A 92 4.61 -1.67 -8.20
N TYR A 93 4.60 -2.48 -7.15
CA TYR A 93 5.66 -2.48 -6.15
C TYR A 93 6.92 -3.17 -6.66
N ARG A 94 8.09 -2.63 -6.28
CA ARG A 94 9.39 -3.21 -6.65
C ARG A 94 10.40 -3.00 -5.52
N PRO A 95 10.98 -4.07 -4.95
CA PRO A 95 12.08 -3.99 -4.00
C PRO A 95 13.37 -3.65 -4.75
N ALA A 96 13.75 -2.37 -4.75
CA ALA A 96 14.87 -1.86 -5.55
C ALA A 96 16.17 -2.61 -5.31
N GLY A 97 16.45 -3.00 -4.06
CA GLY A 97 17.69 -3.68 -3.69
C GLY A 97 17.95 -5.04 -4.34
N LYS A 98 16.90 -5.68 -4.87
CA LYS A 98 17.04 -6.99 -5.55
C LYS A 98 17.57 -6.90 -6.99
N PHE A 99 17.47 -5.73 -7.61
CA PHE A 99 17.70 -5.54 -9.04
C PHE A 99 18.92 -4.65 -9.30
N THR A 100 19.61 -4.88 -10.39
CA THR A 100 20.65 -4.00 -10.92
C THR A 100 20.03 -2.72 -11.49
N LYS A 101 20.86 -1.71 -11.72
CA LYS A 101 20.42 -0.43 -12.32
C LYS A 101 19.79 -0.61 -13.70
N ASP A 102 20.38 -1.49 -14.52
CA ASP A 102 19.90 -1.76 -15.88
C ASP A 102 18.56 -2.51 -15.85
N GLU A 103 18.41 -3.49 -14.95
CA GLU A 103 17.14 -4.19 -14.75
C GLU A 103 16.03 -3.23 -14.30
N LEU A 104 16.33 -2.29 -13.39
CA LEU A 104 15.35 -1.27 -12.95
C LEU A 104 15.01 -0.29 -14.07
N ALA A 105 15.99 0.14 -14.87
CA ALA A 105 15.73 1.04 -16.00
C ALA A 105 14.82 0.37 -17.05
N ALA A 106 15.13 -0.87 -17.44
CA ALA A 106 14.32 -1.63 -18.40
C ALA A 106 12.89 -1.88 -17.87
N TRP A 107 12.74 -2.16 -16.56
CA TRP A 107 11.45 -2.33 -15.93
C TRP A 107 10.63 -1.02 -15.93
N LEU A 108 11.24 0.13 -15.64
CA LEU A 108 10.59 1.44 -15.69
C LEU A 108 10.11 1.77 -17.11
N ASP A 109 10.88 1.46 -18.13
CA ASP A 109 10.47 1.62 -19.54
C ASP A 109 9.25 0.72 -19.86
N GLY A 110 9.22 -0.48 -19.31
CA GLY A 110 8.04 -1.37 -19.39
C GLY A 110 6.80 -0.75 -18.73
N LEU A 111 6.93 -0.21 -17.52
CA LEU A 111 5.83 0.47 -16.83
C LEU A 111 5.26 1.64 -17.64
N HIS A 112 6.13 2.48 -18.22
CA HIS A 112 5.72 3.64 -19.02
C HIS A 112 4.89 3.22 -20.24
N LYS A 113 5.27 2.15 -20.94
CA LYS A 113 4.53 1.61 -22.10
C LYS A 113 3.10 1.18 -21.74
N HIS A 114 2.87 0.77 -20.49
CA HIS A 114 1.58 0.31 -20.00
C HIS A 114 0.82 1.35 -19.16
N ASN A 115 1.35 2.56 -18.96
CA ASN A 115 0.82 3.59 -18.06
C ASN A 115 0.65 3.06 -16.62
N PHE A 116 1.63 2.28 -16.14
CA PHE A 116 1.72 1.81 -14.77
C PHE A 116 2.65 2.75 -13.96
N TYR A 117 2.47 2.76 -12.64
CA TYR A 117 3.19 3.63 -11.73
C TYR A 117 4.02 2.82 -10.74
N PRO A 118 5.30 3.18 -10.52
CA PRO A 118 6.15 2.47 -9.58
C PRO A 118 5.92 2.89 -8.13
N VAL A 119 6.07 1.93 -7.21
CA VAL A 119 6.38 2.17 -5.81
C VAL A 119 7.64 1.38 -5.48
N PHE A 120 8.73 2.08 -5.18
CA PHE A 120 9.94 1.43 -4.70
C PHE A 120 9.85 1.17 -3.20
N VAL A 121 10.23 -0.06 -2.82
CA VAL A 121 10.38 -0.46 -1.43
C VAL A 121 11.84 -0.83 -1.11
N GLY A 122 12.20 -0.69 0.15
CA GLY A 122 13.51 -1.06 0.66
C GLY A 122 13.73 -2.57 0.69
N VAL A 123 14.85 -2.97 1.23
CA VAL A 123 15.20 -4.39 1.43
C VAL A 123 14.54 -4.95 2.69
N PRO A 124 14.29 -6.26 2.73
CA PRO A 124 13.54 -6.89 3.83
C PRO A 124 14.36 -7.00 5.13
N ALA A 125 15.69 -7.00 5.05
CA ALA A 125 16.58 -7.18 6.19
C ALA A 125 17.86 -6.35 6.07
N PRO A 126 18.48 -5.95 7.19
CA PRO A 126 19.69 -5.11 7.19
C PRO A 126 20.92 -5.74 6.51
N ASP A 127 21.03 -7.06 6.57
CA ASP A 127 22.13 -7.85 6.00
C ASP A 127 21.92 -8.23 4.52
N PHE A 128 20.81 -7.78 3.93
CA PHE A 128 20.51 -8.05 2.52
C PHE A 128 21.53 -7.34 1.61
N LYS A 129 22.18 -8.09 0.70
CA LYS A 129 23.13 -7.54 -0.28
C LYS A 129 22.40 -6.70 -1.33
N VAL A 130 22.37 -5.40 -1.11
CA VAL A 130 21.72 -4.41 -1.97
C VAL A 130 22.49 -4.28 -3.29
N LYS A 131 21.81 -4.52 -4.42
CA LYS A 131 22.35 -4.26 -5.77
C LYS A 131 22.16 -2.79 -6.18
N THR A 132 21.01 -2.21 -5.86
CA THR A 132 20.68 -0.80 -6.13
C THR A 132 19.98 -0.21 -4.90
N SER A 133 20.52 0.88 -4.37
CA SER A 133 19.91 1.58 -3.25
C SER A 133 18.61 2.29 -3.67
N LEU A 134 17.74 2.62 -2.70
CA LEU A 134 16.54 3.41 -3.00
C LEU A 134 16.86 4.76 -3.62
N THR A 135 17.90 5.44 -3.15
CA THR A 135 18.34 6.73 -3.72
C THR A 135 18.73 6.58 -5.19
N GLU A 136 19.50 5.54 -5.53
CA GLU A 136 19.87 5.26 -6.93
C GLU A 136 18.64 4.90 -7.77
N ALA A 137 17.69 4.12 -7.23
CA ALA A 137 16.45 3.78 -7.92
C ALA A 137 15.62 5.04 -8.25
N TYR A 138 15.48 5.98 -7.32
CA TYR A 138 14.83 7.26 -7.57
C TYR A 138 15.58 8.11 -8.61
N GLN A 139 16.92 8.10 -8.61
CA GLN A 139 17.73 8.77 -9.63
C GLN A 139 17.52 8.18 -11.02
N ILE A 140 17.43 6.86 -11.14
CA ILE A 140 17.13 6.18 -12.42
C ILE A 140 15.74 6.61 -12.90
N TRP A 141 14.74 6.57 -12.02
CA TRP A 141 13.38 7.00 -12.36
C TRP A 141 13.34 8.48 -12.81
N SER A 142 14.01 9.37 -12.08
CA SER A 142 13.99 10.81 -12.39
C SER A 142 14.52 11.16 -13.77
N LYS A 143 15.46 10.37 -14.31
CA LYS A 143 16.02 10.55 -15.66
C LYS A 143 15.01 10.16 -16.76
N ASN A 144 14.07 9.24 -16.47
CA ASN A 144 13.17 8.65 -17.46
C ASN A 144 11.68 8.88 -17.13
N LYS A 145 11.36 9.72 -16.13
CA LYS A 145 10.01 9.86 -15.59
C LYS A 145 8.95 10.39 -16.56
N GLY A 146 9.33 11.18 -17.55
CA GLY A 146 8.37 11.89 -18.39
C GLY A 146 7.36 12.66 -17.54
N THR A 147 6.05 12.41 -17.77
CA THR A 147 4.92 12.95 -16.98
C THR A 147 4.45 12.02 -15.86
N SER A 148 5.14 10.89 -15.64
CA SER A 148 4.75 9.88 -14.66
C SER A 148 4.94 10.38 -13.22
N VAL A 149 4.32 9.68 -12.28
CA VAL A 149 4.48 9.86 -10.83
C VAL A 149 5.07 8.60 -10.21
N ILE A 150 5.77 8.75 -9.10
CA ILE A 150 6.29 7.64 -8.31
C ILE A 150 5.82 7.72 -6.87
N GLY A 151 5.52 6.57 -6.31
CA GLY A 151 5.19 6.43 -4.89
C GLY A 151 6.32 5.82 -4.08
N ALA A 152 6.16 5.92 -2.77
CA ALA A 152 6.98 5.26 -1.77
C ALA A 152 6.12 4.77 -0.60
N VAL A 153 6.71 3.96 0.27
CA VAL A 153 6.07 3.49 1.50
C VAL A 153 6.41 4.43 2.65
N THR A 154 5.44 4.64 3.54
CA THR A 154 5.61 5.29 4.85
C THR A 154 5.13 4.35 5.95
N ILE A 155 5.76 4.42 7.12
CA ILE A 155 5.48 3.54 8.27
C ILE A 155 5.25 4.40 9.51
N PRO A 156 3.97 4.75 9.81
CA PRO A 156 3.62 5.58 10.97
C PRO A 156 4.15 5.03 12.30
N GLU A 157 4.16 3.72 12.46
CA GLU A 157 4.64 3.03 13.65
C GLU A 157 6.14 3.28 13.90
N ARG A 158 6.93 3.40 12.83
CA ARG A 158 8.36 3.74 12.95
C ARG A 158 8.54 5.14 13.49
N HIS A 159 7.68 6.08 13.11
CA HIS A 159 7.73 7.46 13.63
C HIS A 159 7.47 7.51 15.13
N ALA A 160 6.58 6.67 15.66
CA ALA A 160 6.32 6.57 17.08
C ALA A 160 7.59 6.24 17.89
N VAL A 161 8.50 5.47 17.32
CA VAL A 161 9.75 5.02 17.97
C VAL A 161 10.93 5.93 17.63
N LEU A 162 11.17 6.17 16.34
CA LEU A 162 12.38 6.85 15.85
C LEU A 162 12.19 8.35 15.63
N LYS A 163 10.94 8.81 15.51
CA LYS A 163 10.57 10.22 15.26
C LYS A 163 11.27 10.82 14.04
N ASP A 164 11.45 10.01 12.99
CA ASP A 164 12.18 10.39 11.77
C ASP A 164 11.42 10.10 10.45
N GLU A 165 10.19 9.63 10.52
CA GLU A 165 9.46 9.25 9.29
C GLU A 165 9.10 10.48 8.43
N ASP A 166 8.83 11.63 9.02
CA ASP A 166 8.64 12.90 8.33
C ASP A 166 9.91 13.30 7.56
N ILE A 167 11.10 13.16 8.16
CA ILE A 167 12.39 13.38 7.50
C ILE A 167 12.56 12.42 6.32
N ARG A 168 12.28 11.13 6.52
CA ARG A 168 12.34 10.11 5.46
C ARG A 168 11.37 10.40 4.30
N ILE A 169 10.17 10.90 4.60
CA ILE A 169 9.21 11.34 3.59
C ILE A 169 9.78 12.54 2.83
N MET A 170 10.32 13.54 3.52
CA MET A 170 10.94 14.73 2.92
C MET A 170 12.10 14.36 1.98
N ASP A 171 12.97 13.44 2.37
CA ASP A 171 14.09 12.96 1.55
C ASP A 171 13.61 12.28 0.26
N LYS A 172 12.56 11.46 0.37
CA LYS A 172 11.93 10.81 -0.78
C LYS A 172 11.23 11.84 -1.68
N MET A 173 10.56 12.85 -1.12
CA MET A 173 10.00 13.99 -1.88
C MET A 173 11.08 14.76 -2.62
N ASN A 174 12.25 14.98 -1.99
CA ASN A 174 13.41 15.60 -2.65
C ASN A 174 13.91 14.78 -3.84
N SER A 175 13.69 13.47 -3.81
CA SER A 175 14.00 12.53 -4.90
C SER A 175 12.87 12.41 -5.95
N GLY A 176 11.76 13.17 -5.81
CA GLY A 176 10.66 13.26 -6.76
C GLY A 176 9.44 12.37 -6.44
N VAL A 177 9.41 11.74 -5.27
CA VAL A 177 8.23 10.95 -4.82
C VAL A 177 7.04 11.89 -4.61
N SER A 178 5.89 11.52 -5.16
CA SER A 178 4.69 12.36 -5.22
C SER A 178 3.55 11.88 -4.32
N PHE A 179 3.56 10.60 -3.93
CA PHE A 179 2.56 10.02 -3.03
C PHE A 179 3.19 8.93 -2.15
N PHE A 180 2.58 8.69 -1.02
CA PHE A 180 3.03 7.68 -0.06
C PHE A 180 1.90 6.75 0.29
N VAL A 181 2.19 5.44 0.31
CA VAL A 181 1.26 4.42 0.78
C VAL A 181 1.75 3.96 2.15
N SER A 182 0.88 4.02 3.16
CA SER A 182 1.27 3.64 4.51
C SER A 182 1.32 2.12 4.70
N GLN A 183 2.05 1.67 5.74
CA GLN A 183 1.76 0.40 6.39
C GLN A 183 0.30 0.37 6.83
N CYS A 184 -0.26 -0.82 7.12
CA CYS A 184 -1.64 -0.94 7.61
C CYS A 184 -1.83 -0.15 8.90
N VAL A 185 -2.86 0.71 8.94
CA VAL A 185 -3.12 1.60 10.07
C VAL A 185 -4.14 0.96 11.01
N PHE A 186 -3.71 0.66 12.24
CA PHE A 186 -4.57 0.29 13.37
C PHE A 186 -4.47 1.30 14.52
N ASP A 187 -3.40 2.09 14.54
CA ASP A 187 -3.23 3.20 15.47
C ASP A 187 -3.30 4.54 14.70
N VAL A 188 -4.44 5.20 14.82
CA VAL A 188 -4.71 6.48 14.12
C VAL A 188 -3.82 7.60 14.67
N ASP A 189 -3.44 7.56 15.93
CA ASP A 189 -2.64 8.62 16.55
C ASP A 189 -1.21 8.63 16.00
N PHE A 190 -0.65 7.47 15.68
CA PHE A 190 0.64 7.40 14.97
C PHE A 190 0.55 8.03 13.58
N ALA A 191 -0.52 7.74 12.83
CA ALA A 191 -0.73 8.34 11.52
C ALA A 191 -0.90 9.86 11.60
N LYS A 192 -1.68 10.37 12.58
CA LYS A 192 -1.86 11.80 12.81
C LYS A 192 -0.54 12.48 13.16
N LYS A 193 0.28 11.86 14.03
CA LYS A 193 1.56 12.43 14.45
C LYS A 193 2.53 12.59 13.28
N VAL A 194 2.63 11.58 12.39
CA VAL A 194 3.42 11.70 11.15
C VAL A 194 2.94 12.88 10.30
N ILE A 195 1.61 13.05 10.15
CA ILE A 195 1.05 14.14 9.37
C ILE A 195 1.38 15.50 9.98
N GLU A 196 1.31 15.64 11.30
CA GLU A 196 1.62 16.88 12.01
C GLU A 196 3.09 17.27 11.80
N ASP A 197 4.02 16.35 12.04
CA ASP A 197 5.44 16.62 11.94
C ASP A 197 5.85 16.84 10.46
N LEU A 198 5.27 16.07 9.53
CA LEU A 198 5.47 16.28 8.10
C LEU A 198 4.92 17.64 7.64
N SER A 199 3.75 18.07 8.16
CA SER A 199 3.18 19.37 7.82
C SER A 199 4.10 20.50 8.28
N ALA A 200 4.62 20.42 9.50
CA ALA A 200 5.60 21.37 10.02
C ALA A 200 6.88 21.39 9.16
N SER A 201 7.41 20.22 8.82
CA SER A 201 8.59 20.07 7.96
C SER A 201 8.34 20.67 6.56
N CYS A 202 7.18 20.42 5.95
CA CYS A 202 6.82 20.99 4.66
C CYS A 202 6.73 22.52 4.70
N ILE A 203 6.08 23.09 5.72
CA ILE A 203 6.00 24.55 5.91
C ILE A 203 7.40 25.15 6.03
N MET A 204 8.25 24.55 6.88
CA MET A 204 9.62 25.03 7.09
C MET A 204 10.43 25.06 5.80
N HIS A 205 10.23 24.12 4.89
CA HIS A 205 10.99 23.99 3.65
C HIS A 205 10.26 24.55 2.43
N GLY A 206 9.12 25.25 2.60
CA GLY A 206 8.35 25.84 1.50
C GLY A 206 7.80 24.79 0.51
N LYS A 207 7.45 23.60 1.00
CA LYS A 207 6.91 22.49 0.21
C LYS A 207 5.44 22.26 0.48
N GLU A 208 4.75 21.77 -0.53
CA GLU A 208 3.37 21.31 -0.37
C GLU A 208 3.37 19.85 0.13
N LEU A 209 2.35 19.50 0.92
CA LEU A 209 2.15 18.13 1.40
C LEU A 209 1.94 17.16 0.23
N PRO A 210 2.58 15.98 0.26
CA PRO A 210 2.31 14.92 -0.71
C PRO A 210 0.97 14.25 -0.40
N THR A 211 0.43 13.48 -1.35
CA THR A 211 -0.75 12.64 -1.07
C THR A 211 -0.35 11.45 -0.19
N ILE A 212 -0.99 11.32 0.98
CA ILE A 212 -0.83 10.18 1.88
C ILE A 212 -1.99 9.21 1.69
N ILE A 213 -1.69 7.96 1.37
CA ILE A 213 -2.68 6.90 1.12
C ILE A 213 -2.59 5.91 2.27
N PHE A 214 -3.60 5.88 3.12
CA PHE A 214 -3.64 5.00 4.29
C PHE A 214 -4.07 3.60 3.91
N THR A 215 -3.28 2.60 4.28
CA THR A 215 -3.64 1.20 4.04
C THR A 215 -4.53 0.71 5.17
N ILE A 216 -5.69 0.18 4.81
CA ILE A 216 -6.69 -0.39 5.71
C ILE A 216 -6.91 -1.86 5.33
N THR A 217 -6.83 -2.74 6.30
CA THR A 217 -7.04 -4.18 6.11
C THR A 217 -7.79 -4.81 7.27
N ALA A 218 -8.77 -5.65 6.97
CA ALA A 218 -9.48 -6.41 7.99
C ALA A 218 -8.71 -7.68 8.38
N CYS A 219 -8.88 -8.09 9.65
CA CYS A 219 -8.32 -9.31 10.21
C CYS A 219 -9.42 -10.36 10.35
N GLY A 220 -9.28 -11.51 9.68
CA GLY A 220 -10.32 -12.54 9.65
C GLY A 220 -10.09 -13.72 10.60
N SER A 221 -8.95 -13.79 11.28
CA SER A 221 -8.65 -14.90 12.21
C SER A 221 -7.51 -14.55 13.17
N ILE A 222 -7.40 -15.28 14.28
CA ILE A 222 -6.25 -15.15 15.20
C ILE A 222 -4.92 -15.34 14.45
N LYS A 223 -4.85 -16.33 13.56
CA LYS A 223 -3.63 -16.58 12.78
C LYS A 223 -3.31 -15.42 11.82
N THR A 224 -4.32 -14.75 11.26
CA THR A 224 -4.12 -13.53 10.46
C THR A 224 -3.61 -12.39 11.34
N LEU A 225 -4.15 -12.25 12.56
CA LEU A 225 -3.71 -11.26 13.55
C LEU A 225 -2.22 -11.46 13.89
N GLU A 226 -1.82 -12.68 14.24
CA GLU A 226 -0.42 -13.03 14.51
C GLU A 226 0.49 -12.76 13.32
N PHE A 227 0.01 -13.02 12.10
CA PHE A 227 0.77 -12.72 10.89
C PHE A 227 0.94 -11.23 10.66
N MET A 228 -0.08 -10.42 10.92
CA MET A 228 0.02 -8.98 10.84
C MET A 228 1.03 -8.42 11.84
N GLU A 229 1.03 -8.90 13.08
CA GLU A 229 2.04 -8.56 14.08
C GLU A 229 3.45 -8.99 13.63
N TRP A 230 3.56 -10.20 13.09
CA TRP A 230 4.83 -10.70 12.52
C TRP A 230 5.33 -9.81 11.37
N LEU A 231 4.45 -9.24 10.54
CA LEU A 231 4.79 -8.26 9.50
C LEU A 231 5.20 -6.89 10.08
N GLY A 232 5.15 -6.70 11.40
CA GLY A 232 5.49 -5.45 12.08
C GLY A 232 4.36 -4.41 12.03
N ILE A 233 3.13 -4.84 11.75
CA ILE A 233 1.95 -4.00 11.85
C ILE A 233 1.62 -3.85 13.35
N HIS A 234 1.63 -2.63 13.85
CA HIS A 234 1.27 -2.35 15.22
C HIS A 234 -0.25 -2.39 15.41
N ILE A 235 -0.71 -3.25 16.30
CA ILE A 235 -2.10 -3.34 16.71
C ILE A 235 -2.13 -3.04 18.21
N PRO A 236 -2.79 -1.95 18.68
CA PRO A 236 -2.84 -1.61 20.09
C PRO A 236 -3.36 -2.76 20.95
N ASP A 237 -2.74 -3.00 22.11
CA ASP A 237 -3.09 -4.13 22.99
C ASP A 237 -4.57 -4.21 23.41
N PRO A 238 -5.27 -3.08 23.68
CA PRO A 238 -6.71 -3.11 23.95
C PRO A 238 -7.49 -3.66 22.73
N LEU A 239 -7.18 -3.17 21.52
CA LEU A 239 -7.83 -3.62 20.29
C LEU A 239 -7.51 -5.10 20.00
N LYS A 240 -6.27 -5.52 20.21
CA LYS A 240 -5.87 -6.92 20.07
C LYS A 240 -6.69 -7.83 20.99
N SER A 241 -6.86 -7.42 22.25
CA SER A 241 -7.64 -8.16 23.24
C SER A 241 -9.12 -8.23 22.84
N GLU A 242 -9.68 -7.13 22.34
CA GLU A 242 -11.05 -7.05 21.84
C GLU A 242 -11.27 -7.96 20.63
N LEU A 243 -10.36 -7.95 19.66
CA LEU A 243 -10.41 -8.83 18.49
C LEU A 243 -10.36 -10.32 18.89
N LYS A 244 -9.46 -10.67 19.83
CA LYS A 244 -9.32 -12.06 20.32
C LYS A 244 -10.54 -12.54 21.12
N ALA A 245 -11.22 -11.63 21.82
CA ALA A 245 -12.41 -11.96 22.60
C ALA A 245 -13.70 -11.99 21.76
N SER A 246 -13.66 -11.49 20.53
CA SER A 246 -14.85 -11.42 19.68
C SER A 246 -15.27 -12.80 19.16
N GLU A 247 -16.56 -13.09 19.16
CA GLU A 247 -17.14 -14.29 18.54
C GLU A 247 -16.91 -14.31 17.01
N ASN A 248 -16.84 -13.13 16.40
CA ASN A 248 -16.59 -12.95 14.97
C ASN A 248 -15.52 -11.87 14.74
N ILE A 249 -14.27 -12.30 14.75
CA ILE A 249 -13.10 -11.42 14.59
C ILE A 249 -13.15 -10.63 13.28
N LEU A 250 -13.65 -11.21 12.18
CA LEU A 250 -13.75 -10.51 10.89
C LEU A 250 -14.75 -9.37 10.95
N ALA A 251 -15.94 -9.62 11.49
CA ALA A 251 -16.96 -8.57 11.61
C ALA A 251 -16.47 -7.43 12.52
N LYS A 252 -15.89 -7.77 13.68
CA LYS A 252 -15.33 -6.79 14.60
C LYS A 252 -14.19 -5.98 13.96
N SER A 253 -13.30 -6.65 13.26
CA SER A 253 -12.20 -5.97 12.56
C SER A 253 -12.70 -5.04 11.45
N LEU A 254 -13.78 -5.38 10.75
CA LEU A 254 -14.42 -4.50 9.77
C LEU A 254 -14.99 -3.23 10.41
N GLU A 255 -15.64 -3.34 11.57
CA GLU A 255 -16.14 -2.19 12.34
C GLU A 255 -14.98 -1.23 12.65
N VAL A 256 -13.89 -1.76 13.23
CA VAL A 256 -12.69 -0.99 13.55
C VAL A 256 -12.09 -0.32 12.31
N CYS A 257 -11.98 -1.03 11.19
CA CYS A 257 -11.47 -0.46 9.93
C CYS A 257 -12.33 0.72 9.44
N ILE A 258 -13.65 0.63 9.57
CA ILE A 258 -14.59 1.70 9.20
C ILE A 258 -14.40 2.91 10.13
N GLU A 259 -14.26 2.69 11.43
CA GLU A 259 -14.00 3.75 12.43
C GLU A 259 -12.69 4.47 12.15
N ILE A 260 -11.60 3.74 11.91
CA ILE A 260 -10.29 4.28 11.54
C ILE A 260 -10.42 5.14 10.26
N ALA A 261 -11.09 4.63 9.23
CA ALA A 261 -11.29 5.37 7.99
C ALA A 261 -12.09 6.68 8.22
N ALA A 262 -13.16 6.62 9.02
CA ALA A 262 -13.97 7.79 9.38
C ALA A 262 -13.15 8.87 10.10
N GLU A 263 -12.32 8.45 11.05
CA GLU A 263 -11.47 9.34 11.81
C GLU A 263 -10.40 10.00 10.94
N LEU A 264 -9.74 9.24 10.07
CA LEU A 264 -8.75 9.76 9.13
C LEU A 264 -9.38 10.71 8.10
N ILE A 265 -10.58 10.42 7.59
CA ILE A 265 -11.35 11.32 6.71
C ILE A 265 -11.58 12.66 7.40
N LYS A 266 -12.09 12.62 8.63
CA LYS A 266 -12.37 13.82 9.43
C LYS A 266 -11.09 14.62 9.71
N TYR A 267 -10.05 13.95 10.18
CA TYR A 267 -8.78 14.59 10.53
C TYR A 267 -8.11 15.23 9.32
N CYS A 268 -7.88 14.47 8.24
CA CYS A 268 -7.20 14.97 7.05
C CYS A 268 -7.97 16.11 6.36
N SER A 269 -9.33 16.01 6.33
CA SER A 269 -10.17 17.10 5.80
C SER A 269 -10.03 18.38 6.61
N SER A 270 -10.02 18.28 7.95
CA SER A 270 -9.88 19.44 8.85
C SER A 270 -8.53 20.15 8.73
N LYS A 271 -7.50 19.41 8.31
CA LYS A 271 -6.10 19.90 8.14
C LYS A 271 -5.74 20.19 6.69
N SER A 272 -6.66 20.01 5.74
CA SER A 272 -6.41 20.16 4.30
C SER A 272 -5.24 19.30 3.79
N VAL A 273 -5.06 18.12 4.37
CA VAL A 273 -4.04 17.15 3.95
C VAL A 273 -4.54 16.39 2.72
N PRO A 274 -3.79 16.30 1.63
CA PRO A 274 -4.14 15.43 0.51
C PRO A 274 -4.06 13.96 0.91
N PHE A 275 -5.16 13.22 0.82
CA PHE A 275 -5.20 11.84 1.31
C PHE A 275 -6.04 10.90 0.45
N GLY A 276 -5.86 9.62 0.70
CA GLY A 276 -6.64 8.54 0.13
C GLY A 276 -6.56 7.28 0.97
N PHE A 277 -7.15 6.20 0.45
CA PHE A 277 -7.09 4.89 1.08
C PHE A 277 -6.63 3.82 0.09
N ASN A 278 -5.89 2.85 0.59
CA ASN A 278 -5.60 1.59 -0.05
C ASN A 278 -6.24 0.49 0.80
N VAL A 279 -7.10 -0.32 0.22
CA VAL A 279 -7.72 -1.46 0.92
C VAL A 279 -7.13 -2.74 0.37
N GLU A 280 -6.77 -3.66 1.25
CA GLU A 280 -6.20 -4.94 0.86
C GLU A 280 -6.66 -6.07 1.76
N SER A 281 -6.37 -7.30 1.38
CA SER A 281 -6.46 -8.47 2.24
C SER A 281 -5.06 -9.05 2.43
N VAL A 282 -4.60 -9.13 3.67
CA VAL A 282 -3.32 -9.75 4.04
C VAL A 282 -3.36 -11.26 3.84
N ALA A 283 -4.53 -11.89 3.96
CA ALA A 283 -4.75 -13.31 3.75
C ALA A 283 -5.45 -13.59 2.41
N ILE A 284 -5.25 -14.81 1.90
CA ILE A 284 -5.87 -15.28 0.64
C ILE A 284 -7.20 -16.03 0.86
N ARG A 285 -7.75 -15.97 2.07
CA ARG A 285 -9.03 -16.62 2.40
C ARG A 285 -10.17 -15.86 1.73
N LYS A 286 -11.13 -16.62 1.20
CA LYS A 286 -12.27 -16.06 0.44
C LYS A 286 -13.02 -15.00 1.24
N GLU A 287 -13.31 -15.29 2.50
CA GLU A 287 -14.07 -14.42 3.40
C GLU A 287 -13.35 -13.07 3.64
N GLU A 288 -12.02 -13.10 3.81
CA GLU A 288 -11.22 -11.90 4.03
C GLU A 288 -11.10 -11.07 2.74
N ILE A 289 -11.01 -11.73 1.56
CA ILE A 289 -11.04 -11.02 0.26
C ILE A 289 -12.42 -10.37 0.05
N GLU A 290 -13.52 -11.07 0.32
CA GLU A 290 -14.86 -10.51 0.19
C GLU A 290 -15.10 -9.34 1.18
N ALA A 291 -14.56 -9.46 2.40
CA ALA A 291 -14.57 -8.39 3.38
C ALA A 291 -13.78 -7.16 2.91
N SER A 292 -12.63 -7.35 2.25
CA SER A 292 -11.84 -6.23 1.69
C SER A 292 -12.58 -5.53 0.53
N ILE A 293 -13.32 -6.27 -0.31
CA ILE A 293 -14.20 -5.70 -1.34
C ILE A 293 -15.32 -4.86 -0.71
N PHE A 294 -16.00 -5.42 0.31
CA PHE A 294 -17.02 -4.69 1.07
C PHE A 294 -16.45 -3.40 1.68
N LEU A 295 -15.30 -3.48 2.34
CA LEU A 295 -14.62 -2.36 2.98
C LEU A 295 -14.25 -1.27 1.95
N THR A 296 -13.78 -1.66 0.77
CA THR A 296 -13.48 -0.72 -0.32
C THR A 296 -14.71 0.07 -0.73
N ASN A 297 -15.84 -0.60 -0.94
CA ASN A 297 -17.11 0.05 -1.28
C ASN A 297 -17.59 0.96 -0.15
N LYS A 298 -17.45 0.52 1.11
CA LYS A 298 -17.85 1.31 2.29
C LYS A 298 -17.04 2.59 2.41
N ILE A 299 -15.71 2.50 2.29
CA ILE A 299 -14.81 3.67 2.30
C ILE A 299 -15.13 4.59 1.11
N GLY A 300 -15.38 4.04 -0.08
CA GLY A 300 -15.82 4.82 -1.24
C GLY A 300 -17.08 5.61 -0.97
N SER A 301 -18.09 5.01 -0.34
CA SER A 301 -19.33 5.68 0.07
C SER A 301 -19.08 6.79 1.10
N MET A 302 -18.26 6.52 2.13
CA MET A 302 -17.87 7.52 3.14
C MET A 302 -17.18 8.73 2.53
N LEU A 303 -16.29 8.52 1.55
CA LEU A 303 -15.64 9.62 0.83
C LEU A 303 -16.63 10.44 -0.02
N LYS A 304 -17.66 9.80 -0.60
CA LYS A 304 -18.74 10.49 -1.33
C LYS A 304 -19.64 11.29 -0.37
N GLU A 305 -20.04 10.69 0.74
CA GLU A 305 -20.84 11.36 1.79
C GLU A 305 -20.12 12.58 2.38
N ALA A 306 -18.80 12.51 2.50
CA ALA A 306 -17.95 13.64 2.91
C ALA A 306 -17.72 14.70 1.80
N GLY A 307 -18.26 14.50 0.58
CA GLY A 307 -18.06 15.41 -0.56
C GLY A 307 -16.65 15.42 -1.15
N ILE A 308 -15.82 14.44 -0.79
CA ILE A 308 -14.40 14.34 -1.20
C ILE A 308 -14.28 13.57 -2.53
N ARG A 309 -15.14 12.60 -2.75
CA ARG A 309 -15.23 11.81 -4.00
C ARG A 309 -16.60 12.02 -4.65
N LYS A 310 -16.64 11.97 -6.00
CA LYS A 310 -17.92 12.07 -6.76
C LYS A 310 -18.56 10.71 -6.92
#